data_ebad1d9b6110ef64af501a8cc510715f
#
_entry.id   ebad1d9b6110ef64af501a8cc510715f
#
_cell.length_a   1.000
_cell.length_b   1.000
_cell.length_c   1.000
_cell.angle_alpha   90.00
_cell.angle_beta   90.00
_cell.angle_gamma   90.00
#
_symmetry.space_group_name_H-M   'P 1'
#
loop_
_entity.id
_entity.type
_entity.pdbx_description
1 polymer ?
#
loop_
_entity_poly.entity_id
_entity_poly.type
_entity_poly.pdbx_seq_one_letter_code
_entity_poly.pdbx_strand_id
1 'polypeptide(L)'
;MQKLVLTLLLVLITPNAYAADTGGSAPAPAPAATPTPTAKYEVVTPAATPMPSAPTKNLTTDLTAMRSLIASKNFSSALASLKIADRNYPNNADINNLLGYSARNLKQNKAAATYYTKALRINPNHLGALEYQGELFMVTKKISAAKSNLAKLKRLCGVNCEEYLDLKKAIGNK
;
A
#
# COMPACT_ATOMS: atom_id res chain seq x y z
N MET A 1 16.95 12.04 -51.63
CA MET A 1 18.09 12.75 -51.04
C MET A 1 17.54 13.85 -50.16
N GLN A 2 17.42 13.61 -48.87
CA GLN A 2 17.10 14.67 -47.91
C GLN A 2 17.87 14.39 -46.63
N LYS A 3 18.78 15.32 -46.31
CA LYS A 3 19.80 15.20 -45.25
C LYS A 3 19.20 15.35 -43.88
N LEU A 4 19.49 14.41 -43.00
CA LEU A 4 19.23 14.43 -41.56
C LEU A 4 20.12 15.48 -40.91
N VAL A 5 19.54 16.50 -40.27
CA VAL A 5 20.27 17.46 -39.42
C VAL A 5 20.04 17.03 -37.98
N LEU A 6 21.07 16.49 -37.36
CA LEU A 6 21.12 16.08 -35.96
C LEU A 6 21.57 17.30 -35.14
N THR A 7 20.66 17.94 -34.43
CA THR A 7 21.00 19.05 -33.52
C THR A 7 21.28 18.49 -32.14
N LEU A 8 22.56 18.50 -31.76
CA LEU A 8 23.05 18.08 -30.43
C LEU A 8 22.86 19.25 -29.46
N LEU A 9 21.93 19.09 -28.49
CA LEU A 9 21.73 20.09 -27.43
C LEU A 9 22.62 19.73 -26.23
N LEU A 10 23.70 20.49 -26.04
CA LEU A 10 24.65 20.37 -24.94
C LEU A 10 24.07 21.08 -23.71
N VAL A 11 23.62 20.34 -22.68
CA VAL A 11 23.21 20.93 -21.39
C VAL A 11 24.44 21.02 -20.49
N LEU A 12 24.87 22.27 -20.23
CA LEU A 12 25.92 22.58 -19.26
C LEU A 12 25.37 22.50 -17.83
N ILE A 13 25.83 21.54 -17.06
CA ILE A 13 25.56 21.40 -15.63
C ILE A 13 26.62 22.22 -14.89
N THR A 14 26.23 23.29 -14.23
CA THR A 14 27.10 24.07 -13.32
C THR A 14 27.00 23.47 -11.90
N PRO A 15 28.11 23.18 -11.22
CA PRO A 15 28.08 22.77 -9.82
C PRO A 15 27.90 24.00 -8.92
N ASN A 16 26.87 23.99 -8.09
CA ASN A 16 26.65 25.02 -7.06
C ASN A 16 27.45 24.65 -5.82
N ALA A 17 28.52 25.41 -5.53
CA ALA A 17 29.32 25.27 -4.34
C ALA A 17 28.60 25.94 -3.17
N TYR A 18 28.20 25.18 -2.15
CA TYR A 18 27.77 25.71 -0.86
C TYR A 18 28.99 25.96 0.01
N ALA A 19 29.22 27.22 0.34
CA ALA A 19 30.21 27.66 1.34
C ALA A 19 29.74 27.25 2.75
N ALA A 20 30.60 26.61 3.51
CA ALA A 20 30.44 26.36 4.93
C ALA A 20 30.70 27.67 5.69
N ASP A 21 29.71 28.14 6.43
CA ASP A 21 29.89 29.20 7.43
C ASP A 21 30.09 28.54 8.81
N THR A 22 31.28 28.73 9.37
CA THR A 22 31.68 28.33 10.73
C THR A 22 31.59 29.57 11.60
N GLY A 23 30.71 29.58 12.60
CA GLY A 23 30.80 30.59 13.66
C GLY A 23 29.47 30.80 14.39
N GLY A 24 29.26 30.08 15.46
CA GLY A 24 28.14 30.29 16.36
C GLY A 24 28.50 29.86 17.78
N SER A 25 28.89 30.84 18.62
CA SER A 25 29.22 30.73 20.02
C SER A 25 28.16 30.01 20.85
N ALA A 26 28.62 29.15 21.77
CA ALA A 26 27.76 28.49 22.76
C ALA A 26 27.16 29.52 23.76
N PRO A 27 25.88 29.37 24.12
CA PRO A 27 25.30 30.19 25.22
C PRO A 27 25.73 29.66 26.59
N ALA A 28 25.97 30.63 27.50
CA ALA A 28 26.39 30.41 28.87
C ALA A 28 25.35 29.65 29.70
N PRO A 29 25.75 28.90 30.75
CA PRO A 29 24.83 28.18 31.62
C PRO A 29 24.00 29.12 32.51
N ALA A 30 22.67 28.85 32.58
CA ALA A 30 21.73 29.56 33.45
C ALA A 30 22.02 29.30 34.94
N PRO A 31 21.75 30.29 35.85
CA PRO A 31 21.99 30.15 37.27
C PRO A 31 21.01 29.16 37.94
N ALA A 32 21.56 28.43 38.93
CA ALA A 32 20.83 27.45 39.73
C ALA A 32 19.63 28.06 40.48
N ALA A 33 18.46 27.43 40.30
CA ALA A 33 17.27 27.78 41.05
C ALA A 33 17.32 27.24 42.47
N THR A 34 17.03 28.10 43.44
CA THR A 34 16.90 27.83 44.88
C THR A 34 15.73 26.89 45.18
N PRO A 35 15.85 25.96 46.14
CA PRO A 35 14.73 25.04 46.45
C PRO A 35 13.64 25.77 47.25
N THR A 36 12.42 25.71 46.76
CA THR A 36 11.19 26.15 47.44
C THR A 36 10.68 25.05 48.37
N PRO A 37 10.06 25.38 49.55
CA PRO A 37 9.74 24.41 50.58
C PRO A 37 8.63 23.46 50.19
N THR A 38 8.80 22.21 50.62
CA THR A 38 7.94 21.07 50.45
C THR A 38 6.56 21.26 51.10
N ALA A 39 5.52 21.49 50.32
CA ALA A 39 4.14 21.28 50.78
C ALA A 39 3.84 19.79 50.69
N LYS A 40 3.49 19.18 51.82
CA LYS A 40 2.98 17.81 51.91
C LYS A 40 1.64 17.73 51.20
N TYR A 41 1.65 17.24 49.95
CA TYR A 41 0.42 16.83 49.28
C TYR A 41 0.16 15.37 49.62
N GLU A 42 -0.93 15.15 50.33
CA GLU A 42 -1.48 13.82 50.56
C GLU A 42 -2.06 13.35 49.23
N VAL A 43 -1.35 12.36 48.60
CA VAL A 43 -1.79 11.76 47.33
C VAL A 43 -2.97 10.86 47.63
N VAL A 44 -4.20 11.41 47.51
CA VAL A 44 -5.40 10.58 47.37
C VAL A 44 -5.35 9.96 45.99
N THR A 45 -4.95 8.69 45.92
CA THR A 45 -5.08 7.90 44.70
C THR A 45 -6.54 7.67 44.39
N PRO A 46 -7.13 8.25 43.31
CA PRO A 46 -8.46 7.82 42.89
C PRO A 46 -8.33 6.38 42.42
N ALA A 47 -9.22 5.51 42.92
CA ALA A 47 -9.35 4.13 42.43
C ALA A 47 -9.44 4.17 40.91
N ALA A 48 -8.47 3.51 40.24
CA ALA A 48 -8.43 3.39 38.79
C ALA A 48 -9.68 2.65 38.34
N THR A 49 -10.68 3.38 37.88
CA THR A 49 -11.74 2.80 37.06
C THR A 49 -11.07 2.15 35.87
N PRO A 50 -11.31 0.85 35.59
CA PRO A 50 -10.74 0.21 34.45
C PRO A 50 -11.25 0.97 33.21
N MET A 51 -10.33 1.63 32.51
CA MET A 51 -10.63 2.22 31.19
C MET A 51 -11.17 1.10 30.30
N PRO A 52 -12.30 1.32 29.59
CA PRO A 52 -12.76 0.36 28.62
C PRO A 52 -11.62 0.12 27.64
N SER A 53 -11.17 -1.13 27.56
CA SER A 53 -10.14 -1.55 26.60
C SER A 53 -10.58 -1.07 25.22
N ALA A 54 -9.72 -0.32 24.54
CA ALA A 54 -9.95 0.09 23.16
C ALA A 54 -10.34 -1.16 22.34
N PRO A 55 -11.35 -1.08 21.45
CA PRO A 55 -11.78 -2.22 20.66
C PRO A 55 -10.57 -2.82 19.96
N THR A 56 -10.24 -4.06 20.29
CA THR A 56 -9.15 -4.80 19.63
C THR A 56 -9.48 -4.88 18.17
N LYS A 57 -8.72 -4.19 17.33
CA LYS A 57 -8.86 -4.25 15.87
C LYS A 57 -8.69 -5.70 15.43
N ASN A 58 -9.77 -6.33 14.98
CA ASN A 58 -9.74 -7.70 14.50
C ASN A 58 -9.72 -7.69 12.98
N LEU A 59 -8.54 -8.01 12.40
CA LEU A 59 -8.33 -8.06 10.97
C LEU A 59 -9.37 -8.95 10.24
N THR A 60 -9.75 -10.08 10.83
CA THR A 60 -10.72 -11.00 10.22
C THR A 60 -12.09 -10.35 10.08
N THR A 61 -12.57 -9.66 11.13
CA THR A 61 -13.85 -8.94 11.11
C THR A 61 -13.80 -7.80 10.09
N ASP A 62 -12.70 -7.01 10.09
CA ASP A 62 -12.51 -5.93 9.14
C ASP A 62 -12.54 -6.44 7.70
N LEU A 63 -11.80 -7.52 7.38
CA LEU A 63 -11.80 -8.12 6.04
C LEU A 63 -13.16 -8.65 5.63
N THR A 64 -13.92 -9.24 6.55
CA THR A 64 -15.29 -9.72 6.27
C THR A 64 -16.21 -8.59 5.87
N ALA A 65 -16.18 -7.47 6.62
CA ALA A 65 -16.97 -6.28 6.28
C ALA A 65 -16.61 -5.71 4.90
N MET A 66 -15.32 -5.64 4.58
CA MET A 66 -14.85 -5.13 3.28
C MET A 66 -15.21 -6.05 2.12
N ARG A 67 -15.15 -7.39 2.32
CA ARG A 67 -15.62 -8.37 1.33
C ARG A 67 -17.13 -8.25 1.09
N SER A 68 -17.92 -7.98 2.13
CA SER A 68 -19.36 -7.71 2.01
C SER A 68 -19.64 -6.47 1.16
N LEU A 69 -18.89 -5.38 1.35
CA LEU A 69 -19.00 -4.20 0.49
C LEU A 69 -18.64 -4.50 -0.97
N ILE A 70 -17.66 -5.36 -1.22
CA ILE A 70 -17.28 -5.79 -2.57
C ILE A 70 -18.37 -6.66 -3.17
N ALA A 71 -18.94 -7.61 -2.43
CA ALA A 71 -20.02 -8.48 -2.88
C ALA A 71 -21.27 -7.68 -3.28
N SER A 72 -21.59 -6.61 -2.54
CA SER A 72 -22.66 -5.67 -2.87
C SER A 72 -22.27 -4.65 -3.95
N LYS A 73 -21.11 -4.79 -4.60
CA LYS A 73 -20.56 -3.90 -5.64
C LYS A 73 -20.35 -2.44 -5.17
N ASN A 74 -20.32 -2.21 -3.87
CA ASN A 74 -20.03 -0.90 -3.31
C ASN A 74 -18.50 -0.66 -3.26
N PHE A 75 -17.87 -0.61 -4.43
CA PHE A 75 -16.41 -0.53 -4.56
C PHE A 75 -15.82 0.76 -4.02
N SER A 76 -16.57 1.87 -4.04
CA SER A 76 -16.09 3.14 -3.48
C SER A 76 -15.93 3.06 -1.97
N SER A 77 -16.95 2.56 -1.26
CA SER A 77 -16.90 2.36 0.19
C SER A 77 -15.88 1.30 0.57
N ALA A 78 -15.81 0.19 -0.19
CA ALA A 78 -14.80 -0.85 0.01
C ALA A 78 -13.38 -0.25 -0.10
N LEU A 79 -13.11 0.55 -1.15
CA LEU A 79 -11.80 1.17 -1.36
C LEU A 79 -11.43 2.13 -0.21
N ALA A 80 -12.39 2.92 0.29
CA ALA A 80 -12.17 3.82 1.43
C ALA A 80 -11.83 3.05 2.71
N SER A 81 -12.62 2.03 3.05
CA SER A 81 -12.40 1.18 4.23
C SER A 81 -11.08 0.40 4.15
N LEU A 82 -10.76 -0.15 2.98
CA LEU A 82 -9.51 -0.88 2.73
C LEU A 82 -8.27 0.02 2.87
N LYS A 83 -8.35 1.30 2.48
CA LYS A 83 -7.25 2.25 2.71
C LYS A 83 -7.00 2.51 4.20
N ILE A 84 -8.06 2.51 5.01
CA ILE A 84 -7.94 2.60 6.47
C ILE A 84 -7.29 1.32 7.00
N ALA A 85 -7.74 0.16 6.53
CA ALA A 85 -7.19 -1.12 6.91
C ALA A 85 -5.70 -1.26 6.52
N ASP A 86 -5.28 -0.80 5.35
CA ASP A 86 -3.85 -0.86 4.92
C ASP A 86 -2.93 -0.03 5.84
N ARG A 87 -3.45 1.06 6.45
CA ARG A 87 -2.72 1.81 7.49
C ARG A 87 -2.65 1.08 8.82
N ASN A 88 -3.71 0.36 9.18
CA ASN A 88 -3.80 -0.38 10.44
C ASN A 88 -3.04 -1.71 10.41
N TYR A 89 -2.97 -2.35 9.24
CA TYR A 89 -2.34 -3.64 8.99
C TYR A 89 -1.37 -3.51 7.81
N PRO A 90 -0.27 -2.79 7.97
CA PRO A 90 0.70 -2.61 6.91
C PRO A 90 1.30 -3.96 6.51
N ASN A 91 1.60 -4.13 5.24
CA ASN A 91 2.14 -5.37 4.68
C ASN A 91 1.18 -6.58 4.71
N ASN A 92 -0.12 -6.35 4.61
CA ASN A 92 -1.10 -7.42 4.40
C ASN A 92 -1.40 -7.58 2.90
N ALA A 93 -1.16 -8.78 2.36
CA ALA A 93 -1.34 -9.06 0.94
C ALA A 93 -2.83 -9.09 0.55
N ASP A 94 -3.72 -9.64 1.40
CA ASP A 94 -5.16 -9.69 1.15
C ASP A 94 -5.77 -8.30 1.03
N ILE A 95 -5.41 -7.38 1.96
CA ILE A 95 -5.88 -5.99 1.90
C ILE A 95 -5.45 -5.35 0.59
N ASN A 96 -4.19 -5.50 0.19
CA ASN A 96 -3.69 -4.91 -1.05
C ASN A 96 -4.31 -5.56 -2.29
N ASN A 97 -4.60 -6.86 -2.26
CA ASN A 97 -5.36 -7.53 -3.31
C ASN A 97 -6.79 -6.95 -3.43
N LEU A 98 -7.52 -6.79 -2.33
CA LEU A 98 -8.87 -6.22 -2.32
C LEU A 98 -8.89 -4.74 -2.71
N LEU A 99 -7.86 -3.95 -2.35
CA LEU A 99 -7.65 -2.58 -2.84
C LEU A 99 -7.52 -2.56 -4.36
N GLY A 100 -6.70 -3.46 -4.91
CA GLY A 100 -6.53 -3.62 -6.35
C GLY A 100 -7.83 -3.99 -7.05
N TYR A 101 -8.57 -4.94 -6.50
CA TYR A 101 -9.87 -5.38 -7.03
C TYR A 101 -10.89 -4.22 -7.05
N SER A 102 -11.04 -3.51 -5.94
CA SER A 102 -11.96 -2.38 -5.83
C SER A 102 -11.59 -1.25 -6.79
N ALA A 103 -10.30 -0.89 -6.86
CA ALA A 103 -9.81 0.13 -7.77
C ALA A 103 -10.02 -0.24 -9.25
N ARG A 104 -9.80 -1.52 -9.63
CA ARG A 104 -10.04 -2.01 -10.99
C ARG A 104 -11.51 -1.90 -11.38
N ASN A 105 -12.42 -2.26 -10.50
CA ASN A 105 -13.86 -2.13 -10.75
C ASN A 105 -14.30 -0.67 -10.91
N LEU A 106 -13.62 0.27 -10.24
CA LEU A 106 -13.77 1.72 -10.42
C LEU A 106 -13.03 2.28 -11.66
N LYS A 107 -12.47 1.41 -12.52
CA LYS A 107 -11.66 1.79 -13.70
C LYS A 107 -10.37 2.57 -13.37
N GLN A 108 -9.94 2.55 -12.13
CA GLN A 108 -8.69 3.16 -11.65
C GLN A 108 -7.49 2.22 -11.92
N ASN A 109 -7.25 1.87 -13.18
CA ASN A 109 -6.31 0.81 -13.57
C ASN A 109 -4.86 1.05 -13.10
N LYS A 110 -4.41 2.31 -13.04
CA LYS A 110 -3.06 2.64 -12.52
C LYS A 110 -2.95 2.32 -11.01
N ALA A 111 -3.95 2.72 -10.24
CA ALA A 111 -3.98 2.42 -8.80
C ALA A 111 -4.10 0.91 -8.55
N ALA A 112 -4.96 0.21 -9.30
CA ALA A 112 -5.09 -1.24 -9.22
C ALA A 112 -3.75 -1.95 -9.47
N ALA A 113 -2.99 -1.54 -10.49
CA ALA A 113 -1.68 -2.10 -10.78
C ALA A 113 -0.70 -1.93 -9.60
N THR A 114 -0.68 -0.77 -8.96
CA THR A 114 0.15 -0.49 -7.79
C THR A 114 -0.22 -1.42 -6.62
N TYR A 115 -1.50 -1.57 -6.34
CA TYR A 115 -1.97 -2.41 -5.24
C TYR A 115 -1.68 -3.91 -5.47
N TYR A 116 -1.93 -4.45 -6.66
CA TYR A 116 -1.58 -5.85 -6.97
C TYR A 116 -0.07 -6.07 -6.92
N THR A 117 0.73 -5.13 -7.41
CA THR A 117 2.19 -5.22 -7.29
C THR A 117 2.63 -5.23 -5.82
N LYS A 118 2.01 -4.41 -4.97
CA LYS A 118 2.28 -4.42 -3.52
C LYS A 118 1.86 -5.75 -2.89
N ALA A 119 0.68 -6.28 -3.22
CA ALA A 119 0.22 -7.58 -2.75
C ALA A 119 1.21 -8.71 -3.11
N LEU A 120 1.67 -8.75 -4.35
CA LEU A 120 2.61 -9.77 -4.84
C LEU A 120 4.04 -9.57 -4.35
N ARG A 121 4.43 -8.37 -3.93
CA ARG A 121 5.69 -8.14 -3.23
C ARG A 121 5.65 -8.68 -1.80
N ILE A 122 4.50 -8.56 -1.11
CA ILE A 122 4.29 -9.08 0.24
C ILE A 122 4.17 -10.61 0.22
N ASN A 123 3.32 -11.13 -0.64
CA ASN A 123 3.14 -12.56 -0.87
C ASN A 123 3.23 -12.87 -2.37
N PRO A 124 4.40 -13.28 -2.87
CA PRO A 124 4.59 -13.60 -4.28
C PRO A 124 3.67 -14.72 -4.80
N ASN A 125 3.16 -15.57 -3.93
CA ASN A 125 2.32 -16.72 -4.27
C ASN A 125 0.82 -16.49 -3.98
N HIS A 126 0.41 -15.24 -3.80
CA HIS A 126 -0.98 -14.88 -3.56
C HIS A 126 -1.83 -15.13 -4.81
N LEU A 127 -2.63 -16.20 -4.82
CA LEU A 127 -3.37 -16.67 -6.00
C LEU A 127 -4.29 -15.59 -6.56
N GLY A 128 -5.19 -15.03 -5.76
CA GLY A 128 -6.11 -13.98 -6.22
C GLY A 128 -5.41 -12.71 -6.74
N ALA A 129 -4.24 -12.35 -6.20
CA ALA A 129 -3.50 -11.19 -6.73
C ALA A 129 -2.86 -11.50 -8.09
N LEU A 130 -2.41 -12.74 -8.33
CA LEU A 130 -1.93 -13.18 -9.63
C LEU A 130 -3.04 -13.20 -10.68
N GLU A 131 -4.21 -13.72 -10.31
CA GLU A 131 -5.40 -13.74 -11.16
C GLU A 131 -5.82 -12.32 -11.52
N TYR A 132 -6.17 -11.48 -10.54
CA TYR A 132 -6.72 -10.15 -10.78
C TYR A 132 -5.71 -9.19 -11.44
N GLN A 133 -4.42 -9.33 -11.15
CA GLN A 133 -3.40 -8.63 -11.91
C GLN A 133 -3.33 -9.11 -13.36
N GLY A 134 -3.49 -10.43 -13.58
CA GLY A 134 -3.54 -11.02 -14.91
C GLY A 134 -4.73 -10.47 -15.72
N GLU A 135 -5.92 -10.38 -15.13
CA GLU A 135 -7.08 -9.75 -15.75
C GLU A 135 -6.87 -8.26 -16.04
N LEU A 136 -6.22 -7.52 -15.12
CA LEU A 136 -5.83 -6.14 -15.37
C LEU A 136 -4.86 -6.02 -16.56
N PHE A 137 -3.93 -6.96 -16.70
CA PHE A 137 -3.03 -7.03 -17.85
C PHE A 137 -3.80 -7.26 -19.17
N MET A 138 -4.87 -8.05 -19.17
CA MET A 138 -5.74 -8.21 -20.34
C MET A 138 -6.44 -6.89 -20.71
N VAL A 139 -6.99 -6.17 -19.72
CA VAL A 139 -7.63 -4.85 -19.93
C VAL A 139 -6.60 -3.82 -20.46
N THR A 140 -5.37 -3.89 -19.99
CA THR A 140 -4.29 -2.96 -20.39
C THR A 140 -3.45 -3.46 -21.58
N LYS A 141 -3.91 -4.50 -22.28
CA LYS A 141 -3.27 -5.11 -23.47
C LYS A 141 -1.85 -5.67 -23.21
N LYS A 142 -1.52 -6.02 -21.98
CA LYS A 142 -0.25 -6.63 -21.58
C LYS A 142 -0.37 -8.16 -21.56
N ILE A 143 -0.72 -8.76 -22.69
CA ILE A 143 -1.10 -10.18 -22.80
C ILE A 143 0.03 -11.12 -22.34
N SER A 144 1.29 -10.84 -22.68
CA SER A 144 2.42 -11.67 -22.25
C SER A 144 2.55 -11.72 -20.73
N ALA A 145 2.32 -10.60 -20.02
CA ALA A 145 2.35 -10.56 -18.57
C ALA A 145 1.17 -11.36 -17.95
N ALA A 146 -0.04 -11.30 -18.54
CA ALA A 146 -1.16 -12.13 -18.13
C ALA A 146 -0.84 -13.63 -18.27
N LYS A 147 -0.26 -14.05 -19.38
CA LYS A 147 0.19 -15.43 -19.60
C LYS A 147 1.26 -15.88 -18.60
N SER A 148 2.16 -14.98 -18.18
CA SER A 148 3.15 -15.26 -17.13
C SER A 148 2.48 -15.53 -15.78
N ASN A 149 1.48 -14.73 -15.40
CA ASN A 149 0.70 -14.97 -14.18
C ASN A 149 -0.07 -16.29 -14.27
N LEU A 150 -0.69 -16.61 -15.43
CA LEU A 150 -1.38 -17.88 -15.64
C LEU A 150 -0.43 -19.09 -15.49
N ALA A 151 0.78 -19.00 -16.04
CA ALA A 151 1.78 -20.05 -15.89
C ALA A 151 2.23 -20.20 -14.44
N LYS A 152 2.27 -19.11 -13.67
CA LYS A 152 2.58 -19.15 -12.24
C LYS A 152 1.44 -19.78 -11.44
N LEU A 153 0.18 -19.43 -11.70
CA LEU A 153 -1.00 -20.06 -11.08
C LEU A 153 -1.00 -21.57 -11.34
N LYS A 154 -0.75 -21.99 -12.59
CA LYS A 154 -0.64 -23.41 -12.91
C LYS A 154 0.37 -24.16 -12.03
N ARG A 155 1.51 -23.54 -11.71
CA ARG A 155 2.53 -24.15 -10.85
C ARG A 155 2.14 -24.17 -9.38
N LEU A 156 1.38 -23.18 -8.91
CA LEU A 156 1.03 -23.02 -7.49
C LEU A 156 -0.19 -23.87 -7.09
N CYS A 157 -1.21 -23.92 -7.92
CA CYS A 157 -2.49 -24.57 -7.57
C CYS A 157 -3.01 -25.55 -8.62
N GLY A 158 -2.29 -25.73 -9.75
CA GLY A 158 -2.70 -26.65 -10.80
C GLY A 158 -3.66 -26.00 -11.82
N VAL A 159 -4.23 -26.87 -12.69
CA VAL A 159 -5.12 -26.41 -13.78
C VAL A 159 -6.59 -26.37 -13.42
N ASN A 160 -6.95 -26.85 -12.23
CA ASN A 160 -8.34 -26.96 -11.76
C ASN A 160 -8.69 -25.97 -10.66
N CYS A 161 -7.76 -25.11 -10.20
CA CYS A 161 -8.08 -24.08 -9.24
C CYS A 161 -8.82 -22.92 -9.91
N GLU A 162 -9.66 -22.24 -9.15
CA GLU A 162 -10.55 -21.18 -9.61
C GLU A 162 -9.76 -20.06 -10.30
N GLU A 163 -8.71 -19.59 -9.65
CA GLU A 163 -7.90 -18.46 -10.14
C GLU A 163 -7.18 -18.76 -11.48
N TYR A 164 -6.77 -20.03 -11.66
CA TYR A 164 -6.21 -20.44 -12.96
C TYR A 164 -7.29 -20.47 -14.03
N LEU A 165 -8.46 -21.03 -13.74
CA LEU A 165 -9.55 -21.17 -14.70
C LEU A 165 -10.09 -19.80 -15.11
N ASP A 166 -10.26 -18.89 -14.17
CA ASP A 166 -10.80 -17.55 -14.44
C ASP A 166 -9.82 -16.72 -15.28
N LEU A 167 -8.53 -16.72 -14.93
CA LEU A 167 -7.54 -16.03 -15.75
C LEU A 167 -7.37 -16.67 -17.14
N LYS A 168 -7.42 -18.01 -17.24
CA LYS A 168 -7.40 -18.72 -18.52
C LYS A 168 -8.57 -18.33 -19.41
N LYS A 169 -9.78 -18.25 -18.84
CA LYS A 169 -10.98 -17.77 -19.51
C LYS A 169 -10.82 -16.32 -19.99
N ALA A 170 -10.32 -15.44 -19.14
CA ALA A 170 -10.08 -14.04 -19.49
C ALA A 170 -9.08 -13.88 -20.65
N ILE A 171 -8.07 -14.76 -20.75
CA ILE A 171 -7.11 -14.76 -21.85
C ILE A 171 -7.72 -15.35 -23.12
N GLY A 172 -8.52 -16.41 -23.01
CA GLY A 172 -9.11 -17.10 -24.17
C GLY A 172 -10.25 -16.34 -24.86
N ASN A 173 -10.85 -15.37 -24.19
CA ASN A 173 -11.93 -14.53 -24.73
C ASN A 173 -11.43 -13.33 -25.57
N LYS A 174 -10.18 -13.32 -25.98
CA LYS A 174 -9.52 -12.30 -26.80
C LYS A 174 -8.76 -12.95 -27.94
#